data_729bd93025ffc543b2015905be6353d5
#
_entry.id   729bd93025ffc543b2015905be6353d5
#
_cell.length_a   1.000
_cell.length_b   1.000
_cell.length_c   1.000
_cell.angle_alpha   90.00
_cell.angle_beta   90.00
_cell.angle_gamma   90.00
#
_symmetry.space_group_name_H-M   'P 1'
#
loop_
_entity.id
_entity.type
_entity.pdbx_description
1 polymer ?
#
loop_
_entity_poly.entity_id
_entity_poly.type
_entity_poly.pdbx_seq_one_letter_code
_entity_poly.pdbx_strand_id
1 'polypeptide(L)'
;MKLKKIILSVFASIFLFSSTLSADTIRIATEGAYPPWNDSSEDGKLIGFEVDLANWLCIYMQRDCKIVAQDWDGMIPSLRLRKYDAIMAGMSITDERKKVITFSQGYADEVASLAVMKGSDLEGMSTPEGINLSLGGKDVKAALKTITGALAGKTVCTQTGTIHQ
;
A
#
# COMPACT_ATOMS: atom_id res chain seq x y z
N MET A 1 3.07 63.67 -20.35
CA MET A 1 4.02 62.95 -19.49
C MET A 1 3.38 62.10 -18.37
N LYS A 2 2.23 62.46 -17.83
CA LYS A 2 1.58 61.68 -16.74
C LYS A 2 0.95 60.35 -17.18
N LEU A 3 0.40 60.25 -18.38
CA LEU A 3 -0.25 59.03 -18.89
C LEU A 3 0.73 57.87 -19.16
N LYS A 4 1.96 58.17 -19.69
CA LYS A 4 3.00 57.15 -19.91
C LYS A 4 3.54 56.54 -18.63
N LYS A 5 3.54 57.28 -17.52
CA LYS A 5 3.98 56.76 -16.21
C LYS A 5 2.96 55.83 -15.56
N ILE A 6 1.65 56.05 -15.81
CA ILE A 6 0.56 55.20 -15.30
C ILE A 6 0.55 53.87 -16.04
N ILE A 7 0.74 53.84 -17.34
CA ILE A 7 0.78 52.61 -18.16
C ILE A 7 1.99 51.74 -17.76
N LEU A 8 3.15 52.33 -17.49
CA LEU A 8 4.33 51.61 -17.07
C LEU A 8 4.17 51.00 -15.65
N SER A 9 3.43 51.65 -14.76
CA SER A 9 3.14 51.18 -13.42
C SER A 9 2.18 50.01 -13.39
N VAL A 10 1.19 49.98 -14.29
CA VAL A 10 0.22 48.87 -14.44
C VAL A 10 0.88 47.62 -15.03
N PHE A 11 1.80 47.78 -15.99
CA PHE A 11 2.55 46.64 -16.55
C PHE A 11 3.54 46.01 -15.54
N ALA A 12 4.13 46.77 -14.63
CA ALA A 12 5.01 46.27 -13.59
C ALA A 12 4.25 45.47 -12.48
N SER A 13 2.96 45.79 -12.27
CA SER A 13 2.15 45.10 -11.27
C SER A 13 1.63 43.72 -11.71
N ILE A 14 1.59 43.44 -13.02
CA ILE A 14 1.11 42.15 -13.56
C ILE A 14 2.20 41.07 -13.50
N PHE A 15 3.48 41.47 -13.39
CA PHE A 15 4.60 40.50 -13.36
C PHE A 15 4.92 39.91 -11.99
N LEU A 16 4.26 40.35 -10.91
CA LEU A 16 4.57 39.94 -9.54
C LEU A 16 3.65 38.84 -8.99
N PHE A 17 2.71 38.32 -9.79
CA PHE A 17 1.82 37.20 -9.40
C PHE A 17 2.13 35.90 -10.14
N SER A 18 3.39 35.64 -10.46
CA SER A 18 3.82 34.26 -10.73
C SER A 18 3.96 33.54 -9.39
N SER A 19 2.83 33.25 -8.76
CA SER A 19 2.79 32.26 -7.70
C SER A 19 3.27 30.95 -8.34
N THR A 20 4.52 30.58 -8.09
CA THR A 20 4.98 29.23 -8.34
C THR A 20 4.06 28.34 -7.51
N LEU A 21 3.07 27.74 -8.14
CA LEU A 21 2.30 26.66 -7.55
C LEU A 21 3.30 25.53 -7.32
N SER A 22 3.98 25.55 -6.17
CA SER A 22 4.78 24.42 -5.76
C SER A 22 3.80 23.26 -5.61
N ALA A 23 3.86 22.31 -6.51
CA ALA A 23 3.06 21.13 -6.37
C ALA A 23 3.54 20.41 -5.10
N ASP A 24 2.65 20.28 -4.12
CA ASP A 24 2.99 19.62 -2.86
C ASP A 24 3.59 18.23 -3.12
N THR A 25 4.65 17.90 -2.41
CA THR A 25 5.29 16.59 -2.45
C THR A 25 4.30 15.51 -2.00
N ILE A 26 4.05 14.51 -2.82
CA ILE A 26 3.21 13.37 -2.46
C ILE A 26 3.99 12.46 -1.51
N ARG A 27 3.44 12.17 -0.36
CA ARG A 27 4.01 11.24 0.61
C ARG A 27 3.33 9.90 0.48
N ILE A 28 4.11 8.84 0.25
CA ILE A 28 3.61 7.48 0.06
C ILE A 28 4.19 6.62 1.18
N ALA A 29 3.32 5.99 1.97
CA ALA A 29 3.76 5.11 3.04
C ALA A 29 3.84 3.66 2.57
N THR A 30 4.88 2.97 3.01
CA THR A 30 5.06 1.53 2.88
C THR A 30 5.54 0.93 4.20
N GLU A 31 5.40 -0.38 4.41
CA GLU A 31 5.82 -1.02 5.66
C GLU A 31 7.35 -1.16 5.72
N GLY A 32 7.97 -1.60 4.63
CA GLY A 32 9.40 -1.89 4.59
C GLY A 32 9.78 -3.20 5.30
N ALA A 33 8.83 -4.14 5.40
CA ALA A 33 8.99 -5.43 6.07
C ALA A 33 8.24 -6.58 5.37
N TYR A 34 7.94 -6.43 4.08
CA TYR A 34 7.20 -7.40 3.29
C TYR A 34 7.88 -7.71 1.95
N PRO A 35 9.05 -8.39 1.94
CA PRO A 35 9.74 -8.75 0.71
C PRO A 35 8.95 -9.80 -0.10
N PRO A 36 8.98 -9.76 -1.44
CA PRO A 36 9.73 -8.84 -2.29
C PRO A 36 8.99 -7.53 -2.60
N TRP A 37 7.81 -7.31 -2.00
CA TRP A 37 6.95 -6.15 -2.27
C TRP A 37 7.58 -4.86 -1.77
N ASN A 38 7.87 -4.79 -0.50
CA ASN A 38 8.56 -3.68 0.14
C ASN A 38 9.43 -4.19 1.29
N ASP A 39 10.63 -3.67 1.42
CA ASP A 39 11.60 -4.09 2.42
C ASP A 39 12.48 -2.91 2.82
N SER A 40 13.28 -3.11 3.87
CA SER A 40 14.30 -2.19 4.31
C SER A 40 15.67 -2.84 4.15
N SER A 41 16.54 -2.24 3.35
CA SER A 41 17.92 -2.69 3.21
C SER A 41 18.72 -2.48 4.50
N GLU A 42 19.91 -3.09 4.60
CA GLU A 42 20.78 -2.97 5.77
C GLU A 42 21.17 -1.52 6.11
N ASP A 43 21.24 -0.64 5.10
CA ASP A 43 21.49 0.80 5.25
C ASP A 43 20.21 1.62 5.52
N GLY A 44 19.07 0.94 5.73
CA GLY A 44 17.80 1.56 6.10
C GLY A 44 17.02 2.19 4.95
N LYS A 45 17.41 1.93 3.69
CA LYS A 45 16.62 2.40 2.53
C LYS A 45 15.45 1.48 2.28
N LEU A 46 14.33 2.07 1.91
CA LEU A 46 13.19 1.34 1.41
C LEU A 46 13.48 0.81 0.00
N ILE A 47 13.24 -0.47 -0.21
CA ILE A 47 13.48 -1.20 -1.45
C ILE A 47 12.28 -2.12 -1.76
N GLY A 48 12.23 -2.68 -2.95
CA GLY A 48 11.24 -3.66 -3.38
C GLY A 48 10.34 -3.15 -4.50
N PHE A 49 9.54 -4.08 -5.03
CA PHE A 49 8.67 -3.83 -6.19
C PHE A 49 7.77 -2.59 -6.02
N GLU A 50 7.15 -2.43 -4.86
CA GLU A 50 6.23 -1.32 -4.61
C GLU A 50 6.94 0.02 -4.47
N VAL A 51 8.15 0.00 -3.93
CA VAL A 51 9.01 1.20 -3.84
C VAL A 51 9.41 1.66 -5.24
N ASP A 52 9.79 0.73 -6.11
CA ASP A 52 10.14 1.02 -7.51
C ASP A 52 8.90 1.50 -8.28
N LEU A 53 7.76 0.83 -8.11
CA LEU A 53 6.50 1.22 -8.73
C LEU A 53 6.05 2.63 -8.30
N ALA A 54 6.14 2.94 -7.00
CA ALA A 54 5.82 4.26 -6.47
C ALA A 54 6.71 5.34 -7.10
N ASN A 55 8.02 5.12 -7.16
CA ASN A 55 8.96 6.04 -7.79
C ASN A 55 8.64 6.24 -9.27
N TRP A 56 8.35 5.15 -9.99
CA TRP A 56 8.00 5.22 -11.41
C TRP A 56 6.69 6.02 -11.64
N LEU A 57 5.67 5.77 -10.82
CA LEU A 57 4.41 6.52 -10.87
C LEU A 57 4.64 8.03 -10.62
N CYS A 58 5.50 8.37 -9.68
CA CYS A 58 5.84 9.77 -9.40
C CYS A 58 6.50 10.45 -10.58
N ILE A 59 7.45 9.77 -11.25
CA ILE A 59 8.07 10.24 -12.48
C ILE A 59 7.02 10.43 -13.58
N TYR A 60 6.15 9.44 -13.77
CA TYR A 60 5.08 9.49 -14.78
C TYR A 60 4.10 10.64 -14.54
N MET A 61 3.73 10.89 -13.30
CA MET A 61 2.87 11.99 -12.88
C MET A 61 3.58 13.35 -12.89
N GLN A 62 4.90 13.40 -13.11
CA GLN A 62 5.73 14.61 -13.00
C GLN A 62 5.54 15.29 -11.63
N ARG A 63 5.55 14.50 -10.56
CA ARG A 63 5.36 14.96 -9.19
C ARG A 63 6.54 14.56 -8.32
N ASP A 64 6.92 15.45 -7.42
CA ASP A 64 7.84 15.09 -6.34
C ASP A 64 7.15 14.17 -5.36
N CYS A 65 7.81 13.07 -5.00
CA CYS A 65 7.30 12.14 -4.03
C CYS A 65 8.33 11.84 -2.93
N LYS A 66 7.82 11.46 -1.78
CA LYS A 66 8.62 10.94 -0.67
C LYS A 66 8.00 9.63 -0.19
N ILE A 67 8.76 8.54 -0.30
CA ILE A 67 8.35 7.26 0.27
C ILE A 67 8.81 7.23 1.73
N VAL A 68 7.92 6.83 2.63
CA VAL A 68 8.16 6.82 4.08
C VAL A 68 7.80 5.46 4.67
N ALA A 69 8.60 5.00 5.62
CA ALA A 69 8.29 3.79 6.38
C ALA A 69 7.18 4.07 7.41
N GLN A 70 6.28 3.13 7.58
CA GLN A 70 5.24 3.15 8.58
C GLN A 70 4.89 1.73 8.99
N ASP A 71 4.95 1.42 10.27
CA ASP A 71 4.51 0.13 10.78
C ASP A 71 3.06 -0.16 10.42
N TRP A 72 2.78 -1.44 10.14
CA TRP A 72 1.48 -1.90 9.63
C TRP A 72 0.29 -1.40 10.45
N ASP A 73 0.33 -1.55 11.77
CA ASP A 73 -0.78 -1.17 12.67
C ASP A 73 -1.13 0.32 12.58
N GLY A 74 -0.16 1.16 12.23
CA GLY A 74 -0.30 2.59 12.07
C GLY A 74 -0.75 3.06 10.68
N MET A 75 -0.78 2.18 9.68
CA MET A 75 -1.00 2.54 8.27
C MET A 75 -2.29 3.34 8.05
N ILE A 76 -3.44 2.73 8.27
CA ILE A 76 -4.73 3.38 8.04
C ILE A 76 -4.96 4.57 8.99
N PRO A 77 -4.71 4.45 10.30
CA PRO A 77 -4.82 5.60 11.21
C PRO A 77 -4.00 6.81 10.77
N SER A 78 -2.75 6.61 10.37
CA SER A 78 -1.86 7.70 9.96
C SER A 78 -2.25 8.33 8.62
N LEU A 79 -2.78 7.55 7.65
CA LEU A 79 -3.37 8.07 6.42
C LEU A 79 -4.55 9.00 6.73
N ARG A 80 -5.45 8.56 7.61
CA ARG A 80 -6.61 9.37 8.02
C ARG A 80 -6.22 10.65 8.75
N LEU A 81 -5.10 10.64 9.47
CA LEU A 81 -4.50 11.82 10.10
C LEU A 81 -3.66 12.66 9.14
N ARG A 82 -3.61 12.29 7.85
CA ARG A 82 -2.86 13.01 6.80
C ARG A 82 -1.35 13.11 7.08
N LYS A 83 -0.78 12.11 7.77
CA LYS A 83 0.69 12.03 7.91
C LYS A 83 1.37 11.73 6.58
N TYR A 84 0.65 11.10 5.67
CA TYR A 84 1.00 10.88 4.26
C TYR A 84 -0.28 10.85 3.41
N ASP A 85 -0.12 10.78 2.10
CA ASP A 85 -1.19 11.01 1.14
C ASP A 85 -1.69 9.72 0.50
N ALA A 86 -0.85 8.68 0.49
CA ALA A 86 -1.18 7.35 -0.03
C ALA A 86 -0.44 6.25 0.73
N ILE A 87 -0.96 5.02 0.63
CA ILE A 87 -0.33 3.78 1.09
C ILE A 87 -0.04 2.89 -0.13
N MET A 88 1.16 2.32 -0.19
CA MET A 88 1.54 1.27 -1.12
C MET A 88 2.34 0.22 -0.35
N ALA A 89 1.66 -0.83 0.14
CA ALA A 89 2.20 -1.78 1.12
C ALA A 89 1.47 -3.13 1.08
N GLY A 90 1.18 -3.68 -0.11
CA GLY A 90 0.48 -4.97 -0.25
C GLY A 90 -0.87 -5.01 0.44
N MET A 91 -1.54 -3.86 0.57
CA MET A 91 -2.76 -3.77 1.35
C MET A 91 -3.96 -4.34 0.59
N SER A 92 -4.45 -5.50 1.00
CA SER A 92 -5.62 -6.15 0.41
C SER A 92 -6.85 -5.25 0.47
N ILE A 93 -7.58 -5.20 -0.66
CA ILE A 93 -8.83 -4.45 -0.81
C ILE A 93 -9.94 -5.23 -0.11
N THR A 94 -10.44 -4.74 1.02
CA THR A 94 -11.55 -5.35 1.76
C THR A 94 -12.70 -4.37 1.97
N ASP A 95 -13.91 -4.88 2.16
CA ASP A 95 -15.08 -4.04 2.40
C ASP A 95 -14.98 -3.29 3.74
N GLU A 96 -14.32 -3.88 4.73
CA GLU A 96 -14.04 -3.21 6.00
C GLU A 96 -13.13 -1.99 5.81
N ARG A 97 -12.04 -2.16 5.08
CA ARG A 97 -11.10 -1.07 4.80
C ARG A 97 -11.72 0.01 3.93
N LYS A 98 -12.56 -0.37 2.95
CA LYS A 98 -13.30 0.58 2.10
C LYS A 98 -14.26 1.50 2.87
N LYS A 99 -14.68 1.13 4.07
CA LYS A 99 -15.51 2.00 4.92
C LYS A 99 -14.77 3.24 5.41
N VAL A 100 -13.45 3.20 5.45
CA VAL A 100 -12.63 4.24 6.09
C VAL A 100 -11.56 4.85 5.19
N ILE A 101 -11.18 4.19 4.10
CA ILE A 101 -10.23 4.66 3.08
C ILE A 101 -10.72 4.29 1.68
N THR A 102 -10.19 4.98 0.66
CA THR A 102 -10.47 4.67 -0.75
C THR A 102 -9.28 3.92 -1.34
N PHE A 103 -9.56 2.94 -2.20
CA PHE A 103 -8.55 2.18 -2.93
C PHE A 103 -8.54 2.57 -4.41
N SER A 104 -7.38 2.41 -5.04
CA SER A 104 -7.25 2.30 -6.49
C SER A 104 -7.81 0.94 -6.96
N GLN A 105 -7.74 0.66 -8.24
CA GLN A 105 -7.84 -0.73 -8.71
C GLN A 105 -6.64 -1.55 -8.20
N GLY A 106 -6.81 -2.87 -8.09
CA GLY A 106 -5.72 -3.77 -7.73
C GLY A 106 -4.58 -3.71 -8.76
N TYR A 107 -3.35 -3.73 -8.30
CA TYR A 107 -2.14 -3.76 -9.14
C TYR A 107 -1.42 -5.10 -9.08
N ALA A 108 -1.78 -5.98 -8.15
CA ALA A 108 -1.26 -7.33 -8.01
C ALA A 108 -2.24 -8.24 -7.28
N ASP A 109 -2.10 -9.53 -7.47
CA ASP A 109 -2.75 -10.58 -6.69
C ASP A 109 -1.70 -11.31 -5.86
N GLU A 110 -2.06 -11.71 -4.64
CA GLU A 110 -1.21 -12.42 -3.73
C GLU A 110 -1.76 -13.80 -3.40
N VAL A 111 -0.86 -14.75 -3.18
CA VAL A 111 -1.20 -16.10 -2.74
C VAL A 111 -0.85 -16.25 -1.27
N ALA A 112 -1.85 -16.54 -0.44
CA ALA A 112 -1.62 -16.87 0.95
C ALA A 112 -1.18 -18.33 1.09
N SER A 113 -0.18 -18.59 1.93
CA SER A 113 0.32 -19.91 2.23
C SER A 113 0.52 -20.09 3.73
N LEU A 114 0.40 -21.33 4.19
CA LEU A 114 0.73 -21.72 5.57
C LEU A 114 2.16 -22.28 5.60
N ALA A 115 3.03 -21.68 6.40
CA ALA A 115 4.33 -22.22 6.69
C ALA A 115 4.21 -23.21 7.88
N VAL A 116 4.73 -24.41 7.70
CA VAL A 116 4.73 -25.47 8.74
C VAL A 116 6.14 -26.03 8.92
N MET A 117 6.40 -26.60 10.08
CA MET A 117 7.67 -27.25 10.32
C MET A 117 7.81 -28.50 9.44
N LYS A 118 8.99 -28.66 8.85
CA LYS A 118 9.34 -29.87 8.10
C LYS A 118 9.26 -31.11 9.01
N GLY A 119 8.63 -32.17 8.55
CA GLY A 119 8.38 -33.38 9.36
C GLY A 119 7.18 -33.28 10.29
N SER A 120 6.41 -32.20 10.28
CA SER A 120 5.18 -32.09 11.07
C SER A 120 4.02 -32.83 10.43
N ASP A 121 2.98 -33.09 11.22
CA ASP A 121 1.72 -33.70 10.76
C ASP A 121 0.93 -32.83 9.75
N LEU A 122 1.35 -31.59 9.59
CA LEU A 122 0.79 -30.65 8.59
C LEU A 122 1.60 -30.63 7.28
N GLU A 123 2.77 -31.26 7.24
CA GLU A 123 3.56 -31.34 6.00
C GLU A 123 2.80 -32.17 4.95
N GLY A 124 2.70 -31.64 3.74
CA GLY A 124 1.92 -32.26 2.66
C GLY A 124 0.43 -31.96 2.70
N MET A 125 -0.06 -31.16 3.66
CA MET A 125 -1.42 -30.65 3.60
C MET A 125 -1.53 -29.78 2.34
N SER A 126 -2.43 -30.16 1.44
CA SER A 126 -2.69 -29.38 0.24
C SER A 126 -4.16 -28.98 0.16
N THR A 127 -4.38 -27.79 -0.34
CA THR A 127 -5.67 -27.36 -0.86
C THR A 127 -5.58 -27.29 -2.39
N PRO A 128 -6.67 -27.38 -3.12
CA PRO A 128 -6.64 -27.17 -4.56
C PRO A 128 -5.97 -25.83 -4.88
N GLU A 129 -5.06 -25.82 -5.85
CA GLU A 129 -4.37 -24.60 -6.29
C GLU A 129 -5.36 -23.58 -6.86
N GLY A 130 -5.04 -22.30 -6.69
CA GLY A 130 -5.78 -21.20 -7.32
C GLY A 130 -7.14 -20.90 -6.70
N ILE A 131 -7.41 -21.31 -5.47
CA ILE A 131 -8.65 -20.93 -4.78
C ILE A 131 -8.61 -19.47 -4.39
N ASN A 132 -9.49 -18.69 -5.01
CA ASN A 132 -9.72 -17.30 -4.62
C ASN A 132 -10.80 -17.26 -3.52
N LEU A 133 -10.38 -17.00 -2.29
CA LEU A 133 -11.27 -16.97 -1.13
C LEU A 133 -12.35 -15.87 -1.25
N SER A 134 -12.09 -14.80 -1.99
CA SER A 134 -13.06 -13.71 -2.20
C SER A 134 -14.24 -14.09 -3.08
N LEU A 135 -14.10 -15.10 -3.94
CA LEU A 135 -15.17 -15.53 -4.85
C LEU A 135 -16.22 -16.42 -4.16
N GLY A 136 -15.89 -16.99 -3.02
CA GLY A 136 -16.78 -17.93 -2.33
C GLY A 136 -17.04 -19.21 -3.16
N GLY A 137 -18.10 -19.94 -2.80
CA GLY A 137 -18.52 -21.14 -3.54
C GLY A 137 -18.16 -22.45 -2.85
N LYS A 138 -18.43 -23.57 -3.53
CA LYS A 138 -18.26 -24.92 -2.97
C LYS A 138 -16.80 -25.28 -2.73
N ASP A 139 -15.92 -24.91 -3.66
CA ASP A 139 -14.50 -25.22 -3.59
C ASP A 139 -13.82 -24.45 -2.47
N VAL A 140 -14.18 -23.16 -2.27
CA VAL A 140 -13.74 -22.37 -1.15
C VAL A 140 -14.18 -22.99 0.18
N LYS A 141 -15.44 -23.40 0.29
CA LYS A 141 -15.96 -24.06 1.51
C LYS A 141 -15.24 -25.38 1.79
N ALA A 142 -14.95 -26.17 0.76
CA ALA A 142 -14.21 -27.41 0.89
C ALA A 142 -12.76 -27.16 1.35
N ALA A 143 -12.06 -26.20 0.77
CA ALA A 143 -10.71 -25.82 1.16
C ALA A 143 -10.66 -25.30 2.60
N LEU A 144 -11.56 -24.39 2.96
CA LEU A 144 -11.67 -23.90 4.33
C LEU A 144 -11.93 -25.01 5.35
N LYS A 145 -12.81 -25.96 5.01
CA LYS A 145 -13.06 -27.13 5.88
C LYS A 145 -11.80 -27.99 6.07
N THR A 146 -11.03 -28.19 5.01
CA THR A 146 -9.76 -28.93 5.08
C THR A 146 -8.76 -28.21 5.98
N ILE A 147 -8.56 -26.91 5.75
CA ILE A 147 -7.62 -26.08 6.54
C ILE A 147 -8.04 -26.03 8.01
N THR A 148 -9.31 -25.72 8.28
CA THR A 148 -9.80 -25.61 9.67
C THR A 148 -9.75 -26.96 10.40
N GLY A 149 -10.02 -28.06 9.71
CA GLY A 149 -9.90 -29.41 10.27
C GLY A 149 -8.45 -29.76 10.61
N ALA A 150 -7.51 -29.45 9.73
CA ALA A 150 -6.09 -29.71 9.96
C ALA A 150 -5.48 -28.83 11.08
N LEU A 151 -5.97 -27.63 11.21
CA LEU A 151 -5.50 -26.65 12.22
C LEU A 151 -6.26 -26.74 13.54
N ALA A 152 -7.25 -27.62 13.68
CA ALA A 152 -8.00 -27.77 14.92
C ALA A 152 -7.08 -28.09 16.12
N GLY A 153 -7.14 -27.28 17.16
CA GLY A 153 -6.29 -27.39 18.35
C GLY A 153 -4.83 -26.95 18.15
N LYS A 154 -4.48 -26.41 17.00
CA LYS A 154 -3.15 -25.83 16.73
C LYS A 154 -3.13 -24.32 17.02
N THR A 155 -1.95 -23.80 17.29
CA THR A 155 -1.72 -22.36 17.36
C THR A 155 -1.18 -21.87 16.03
N VAL A 156 -1.84 -20.88 15.43
CA VAL A 156 -1.42 -20.23 14.17
C VAL A 156 -0.96 -18.81 14.49
N CYS A 157 0.21 -18.45 13.99
CA CYS A 157 0.74 -17.10 14.11
C CYS A 157 0.48 -16.34 12.81
N THR A 158 0.04 -15.10 12.94
CA THR A 158 -0.13 -14.17 11.82
C THR A 158 0.13 -12.75 12.28
N GLN A 159 0.39 -11.84 11.34
CA GLN A 159 0.51 -10.42 11.66
C GLN A 159 -0.87 -9.84 11.98
N THR A 160 -0.94 -9.11 13.09
CA THR A 160 -2.17 -8.43 13.55
C THR A 160 -2.64 -7.40 12.52
N GLY A 161 -3.96 -7.25 12.35
CA GLY A 161 -4.54 -6.29 11.42
C GLY A 161 -4.46 -6.67 9.94
N THR A 162 -3.96 -7.87 9.61
CA THR A 162 -3.99 -8.41 8.26
C THR A 162 -5.29 -9.17 7.97
N ILE A 163 -5.50 -9.57 6.72
CA ILE A 163 -6.65 -10.42 6.33
C ILE A 163 -6.48 -11.87 6.78
N HIS A 164 -5.33 -12.23 7.33
CA HIS A 164 -5.00 -13.59 7.79
C HIS A 164 -5.34 -13.81 9.28
N GLN A 165 -5.76 -12.78 9.98
CA GLN A 165 -6.22 -12.84 11.37
C GLN A 165 -7.69 -13.30 11.44
#